data_b50189a4a09db8e7c7e1e03e3fe81c98
#
_entry.id   b50189a4a09db8e7c7e1e03e3fe81c98
#
_cell.length_a   1.000
_cell.length_b   1.000
_cell.length_c   1.000
_cell.angle_alpha   90.00
_cell.angle_beta   90.00
_cell.angle_gamma   90.00
#
_symmetry.space_group_name_H-M   'P 1'
#
loop_
_entity.id
_entity.type
_entity.pdbx_description
1 polymer ?
#
loop_
_entity_poly.entity_id
_entity_poly.type
_entity_poly.pdbx_seq_one_letter_code
_entity_poly.pdbx_strand_id
1 'polypeptide(L)'
;MKRIILTYTLAFSLLSAYAGEGGSPPLKNTDKSLLIDYVDPFIGTTNFGTTNPGAICPNGMMSVVPFNVMGSSENTYDKDARWWSTPYEYTNCFFTGYAHVNLSGVGCPELGSLLLMPTTGELNVDYKEYGSKYKDEQASPGYYSNYLTKYNVKTEVSATPRSGIARFTFPKGKSHILLNLGEGLTNESGAMLRRVSDSEVEGVKLLGTFCYNPQAVFPIYFVLRVKKNPSATGYWKKQRPMMGVEAEWDKDQGKYKLYTRYGKEIAGDDIGTYFSFDTEIGRAH
;
A
#
# COMPACT_ATOMS: atom_id res chain seq x y z
N MET A 1 35.61 23.57 48.78
CA MET A 1 35.18 23.12 47.46
C MET A 1 36.37 22.98 46.46
N LYS A 2 37.32 22.05 46.72
CA LYS A 2 38.45 21.81 45.82
C LYS A 2 38.97 20.35 45.89
N ARG A 3 38.06 19.35 45.90
CA ARG A 3 38.49 17.93 45.92
C ARG A 3 37.72 16.98 44.99
N ILE A 4 36.94 17.47 44.04
CA ILE A 4 36.11 16.59 43.19
C ILE A 4 36.63 16.55 41.71
N ILE A 5 37.58 17.39 41.33
CA ILE A 5 38.02 17.49 39.90
C ILE A 5 39.27 16.60 39.61
N LEU A 6 39.93 16.02 40.59
CA LEU A 6 41.16 15.26 40.37
C LEU A 6 40.95 13.75 40.11
N THR A 7 39.74 13.22 40.36
CA THR A 7 39.46 11.78 40.20
C THR A 7 38.97 11.37 38.83
N TYR A 8 38.52 12.32 37.99
CA TYR A 8 38.02 11.99 36.65
C TYR A 8 39.11 11.99 35.55
N THR A 9 40.22 12.64 35.80
CA THR A 9 41.31 12.72 34.80
C THR A 9 42.23 11.49 34.82
N LEU A 10 42.27 10.72 35.87
CA LEU A 10 43.09 9.50 35.97
C LEU A 10 42.42 8.26 35.35
N ALA A 11 41.06 8.24 35.28
CA ALA A 11 40.34 7.13 34.69
C ALA A 11 40.34 7.14 33.17
N PHE A 12 40.52 8.32 32.55
CA PHE A 12 40.53 8.46 31.10
C PHE A 12 41.90 8.13 30.45
N SER A 13 42.99 8.24 31.19
CA SER A 13 44.32 7.91 30.70
C SER A 13 44.68 6.42 30.79
N LEU A 14 43.93 5.63 31.52
CA LEU A 14 44.11 4.17 31.64
C LEU A 14 43.36 3.37 30.60
N LEU A 15 42.33 3.95 29.95
CA LEU A 15 41.62 3.29 28.85
C LEU A 15 42.29 3.40 27.51
N SER A 16 43.25 4.34 27.32
CA SER A 16 43.96 4.50 26.05
C SER A 16 45.23 3.61 25.93
N ALA A 17 45.61 2.89 26.99
CA ALA A 17 46.77 2.01 27.03
C ALA A 17 46.48 0.54 26.71
N TYR A 18 45.23 0.16 26.51
CA TYR A 18 44.82 -1.21 26.16
C TYR A 18 44.31 -1.37 24.70
N ALA A 19 44.52 -0.38 23.86
CA ALA A 19 44.38 -0.52 22.39
C ALA A 19 45.71 -1.04 21.79
N GLY A 20 46.18 -2.18 22.31
CA GLY A 20 47.33 -2.89 21.76
C GLY A 20 46.90 -3.69 20.55
N GLU A 21 47.47 -3.34 19.42
CA GLU A 21 47.87 -4.14 18.26
C GLU A 21 47.19 -5.52 18.12
N GLY A 22 45.93 -5.51 17.79
CA GLY A 22 45.15 -6.62 17.29
C GLY A 22 44.14 -6.13 16.26
N GLY A 23 44.55 -5.13 15.48
CA GLY A 23 43.75 -4.65 14.36
C GLY A 23 43.66 -5.76 13.32
N SER A 24 42.49 -6.34 13.17
CA SER A 24 42.16 -7.09 11.97
C SER A 24 42.63 -6.24 10.77
N PRO A 25 43.32 -6.79 9.78
CA PRO A 25 43.75 -6.00 8.63
C PRO A 25 42.49 -5.33 8.06
N PRO A 26 42.58 -4.05 7.65
CA PRO A 26 41.44 -3.38 7.04
C PRO A 26 40.97 -4.26 5.89
N LEU A 27 39.72 -4.70 5.96
CA LEU A 27 39.06 -5.39 4.86
C LEU A 27 39.31 -4.52 3.63
N LYS A 28 40.12 -5.03 2.69
CA LYS A 28 40.27 -4.40 1.40
C LYS A 28 38.90 -4.45 0.75
N ASN A 29 38.15 -3.36 0.91
CA ASN A 29 36.84 -3.19 0.32
C ASN A 29 37.01 -3.05 -1.19
N THR A 30 37.20 -4.16 -1.88
CA THR A 30 37.22 -4.24 -3.34
C THR A 30 35.78 -4.34 -3.89
N ASP A 31 34.82 -4.55 -3.03
CA ASP A 31 33.41 -4.67 -3.39
C ASP A 31 32.71 -3.35 -3.05
N LYS A 32 32.21 -2.65 -4.07
CA LYS A 32 31.48 -1.39 -3.94
C LYS A 32 30.01 -1.59 -3.51
N SER A 33 29.64 -2.78 -3.04
CA SER A 33 28.29 -3.05 -2.55
C SER A 33 28.05 -2.24 -1.27
N LEU A 34 26.92 -1.54 -1.22
CA LEU A 34 26.49 -0.85 -0.01
C LEU A 34 25.85 -1.87 0.94
N LEU A 35 25.90 -1.64 2.25
CA LEU A 35 25.25 -2.52 3.23
C LEU A 35 23.74 -2.72 2.94
N ILE A 36 23.10 -1.74 2.33
CA ILE A 36 21.71 -1.80 1.92
C ILE A 36 21.44 -2.89 0.85
N ASP A 37 22.46 -3.27 0.06
CA ASP A 37 22.34 -4.28 -0.99
C ASP A 37 22.21 -5.70 -0.41
N TYR A 38 22.50 -5.89 0.88
CA TYR A 38 22.32 -7.15 1.61
C TYR A 38 20.95 -7.27 2.28
N VAL A 39 20.10 -6.26 2.19
CA VAL A 39 18.76 -6.28 2.76
C VAL A 39 17.79 -6.92 1.76
N ASP A 40 17.24 -8.06 2.12
CA ASP A 40 16.19 -8.72 1.35
C ASP A 40 14.80 -8.45 1.97
N PRO A 41 13.97 -7.58 1.37
CA PRO A 41 12.64 -7.28 1.88
C PRO A 41 11.65 -8.43 1.84
N PHE A 42 11.96 -9.55 1.16
CA PHE A 42 11.09 -10.72 1.12
C PHE A 42 11.23 -11.62 2.35
N ILE A 43 12.26 -11.44 3.19
CA ILE A 43 12.42 -12.22 4.42
C ILE A 43 11.23 -11.98 5.35
N GLY A 44 10.57 -13.06 5.76
CA GLY A 44 9.43 -13.03 6.69
C GLY A 44 8.10 -12.61 6.06
N THR A 45 7.98 -12.57 4.73
CA THR A 45 6.78 -12.11 4.03
C THR A 45 5.72 -13.19 3.77
N THR A 46 5.73 -14.24 4.56
CA THR A 46 4.58 -15.15 4.70
C THR A 46 3.64 -14.64 5.79
N ASN A 47 2.40 -15.11 5.82
CA ASN A 47 1.43 -14.70 6.85
C ASN A 47 1.96 -14.88 8.27
N PHE A 48 2.68 -15.96 8.55
CA PHE A 48 3.27 -16.22 9.86
C PHE A 48 4.58 -15.45 10.11
N GLY A 49 5.27 -15.01 9.07
CA GLY A 49 6.40 -14.10 9.16
C GLY A 49 5.99 -12.65 9.42
N THR A 50 4.78 -12.28 9.02
CA THR A 50 4.10 -11.03 9.35
C THR A 50 4.75 -9.75 8.84
N THR A 51 5.64 -9.84 7.86
CA THR A 51 6.24 -8.70 7.17
C THR A 51 5.72 -8.58 5.74
N ASN A 52 6.10 -7.52 5.04
CA ASN A 52 5.75 -7.31 3.64
C ASN A 52 6.92 -6.68 2.88
N PRO A 53 7.03 -6.90 1.56
CA PRO A 53 8.13 -6.40 0.74
C PRO A 53 7.90 -4.97 0.23
N GLY A 54 6.86 -4.28 0.70
CA GLY A 54 6.46 -2.98 0.18
C GLY A 54 7.51 -1.89 0.38
N ALA A 55 7.34 -0.81 -0.37
CA ALA A 55 8.18 0.36 -0.24
C ALA A 55 7.84 1.10 1.06
N ILE A 56 8.79 1.15 1.97
CA ILE A 56 8.67 1.79 3.29
C ILE A 56 9.91 2.65 3.53
N CYS A 57 9.73 3.86 4.07
CA CYS A 57 10.77 4.62 4.71
C CYS A 57 10.80 4.23 6.21
N PRO A 58 11.94 3.87 6.79
CA PRO A 58 12.01 3.47 8.19
C PRO A 58 11.35 4.49 9.12
N ASN A 59 10.48 4.01 10.03
CA ASN A 59 9.67 4.82 10.94
C ASN A 59 8.71 5.81 10.24
N GLY A 60 8.47 5.64 8.95
CA GLY A 60 7.48 6.42 8.21
C GLY A 60 6.05 5.90 8.43
N MET A 61 5.08 6.81 8.38
CA MET A 61 3.65 6.45 8.37
C MET A 61 3.24 5.82 7.03
N MET A 62 3.83 6.30 5.94
CA MET A 62 3.50 5.82 4.60
C MET A 62 4.27 4.53 4.29
N SER A 63 3.52 3.54 3.83
CA SER A 63 4.04 2.34 3.18
C SER A 63 3.21 2.05 1.94
N VAL A 64 3.82 1.58 0.87
CA VAL A 64 3.13 1.19 -0.37
C VAL A 64 3.38 -0.28 -0.59
N VAL A 65 2.39 -1.10 -0.28
CA VAL A 65 2.50 -2.56 -0.15
C VAL A 65 1.61 -3.25 -1.18
N PRO A 66 2.12 -4.26 -1.93
CA PRO A 66 1.26 -5.05 -2.78
C PRO A 66 0.20 -5.78 -1.96
N PHE A 67 -1.06 -5.70 -2.40
CA PHE A 67 -2.18 -6.40 -1.79
C PHE A 67 -2.48 -7.65 -2.62
N ASN A 68 -2.26 -8.82 -2.05
CA ASN A 68 -2.47 -10.07 -2.77
C ASN A 68 -3.35 -11.10 -2.03
N VAL A 69 -3.92 -10.71 -0.88
CA VAL A 69 -4.83 -11.56 -0.09
C VAL A 69 -6.30 -11.15 -0.20
N MET A 70 -6.68 -10.47 -1.28
CA MET A 70 -8.07 -10.16 -1.59
C MET A 70 -8.72 -11.34 -2.28
N GLY A 71 -9.71 -11.97 -1.64
CA GLY A 71 -10.43 -13.10 -2.18
C GLY A 71 -11.24 -12.77 -3.45
N SER A 72 -11.25 -13.69 -4.40
CA SER A 72 -12.04 -13.58 -5.64
C SER A 72 -12.25 -14.96 -6.26
N SER A 73 -12.94 -15.04 -7.40
CA SER A 73 -13.06 -16.30 -8.16
C SER A 73 -11.69 -16.82 -8.67
N GLU A 74 -10.72 -15.93 -8.83
CA GLU A 74 -9.38 -16.25 -9.33
C GLU A 74 -8.32 -16.33 -8.21
N ASN A 75 -8.63 -15.85 -7.00
CA ASN A 75 -7.71 -15.81 -5.87
C ASN A 75 -8.29 -16.50 -4.64
N THR A 76 -7.73 -17.64 -4.27
CA THR A 76 -8.14 -18.40 -3.08
C THR A 76 -7.55 -17.88 -1.77
N TYR A 77 -6.56 -16.99 -1.84
CA TYR A 77 -6.06 -16.27 -0.67
C TYR A 77 -7.05 -15.16 -0.34
N ASP A 78 -7.71 -15.27 0.80
CA ASP A 78 -8.82 -14.40 1.14
C ASP A 78 -8.69 -13.88 2.57
N LYS A 79 -8.61 -12.56 2.69
CA LYS A 79 -8.51 -11.85 3.97
C LYS A 79 -9.74 -12.04 4.86
N ASP A 80 -10.90 -12.32 4.26
CA ASP A 80 -12.15 -12.52 4.98
C ASP A 80 -12.37 -13.98 5.39
N ALA A 81 -11.67 -14.92 4.76
CA ALA A 81 -11.78 -16.34 5.07
C ALA A 81 -10.84 -16.79 6.20
N ARG A 82 -9.73 -16.08 6.43
CA ARG A 82 -8.80 -16.38 7.53
C ARG A 82 -8.04 -15.13 7.95
N TRP A 83 -7.43 -15.20 9.14
CA TRP A 83 -6.60 -14.14 9.67
C TRP A 83 -5.34 -13.87 8.83
N TRP A 84 -5.08 -12.62 8.49
CA TRP A 84 -3.90 -12.12 7.80
C TRP A 84 -3.36 -10.90 8.55
N SER A 85 -2.09 -10.94 8.94
CA SER A 85 -1.45 -9.81 9.62
C SER A 85 -0.99 -8.70 8.66
N THR A 86 -0.81 -9.04 7.39
CA THR A 86 -0.37 -8.10 6.34
C THR A 86 -1.18 -8.35 5.06
N PRO A 87 -1.26 -7.39 4.15
CA PRO A 87 -1.95 -7.56 2.88
C PRO A 87 -1.19 -8.42 1.86
N TYR A 88 -0.05 -8.99 2.25
CA TYR A 88 0.84 -9.72 1.34
C TYR A 88 1.17 -11.13 1.86
N GLU A 89 1.18 -12.08 0.93
CA GLU A 89 1.64 -13.45 1.14
C GLU A 89 2.62 -13.84 0.00
N TYR A 90 3.83 -14.20 0.36
CA TYR A 90 4.92 -14.51 -0.57
C TYR A 90 4.60 -15.59 -1.60
N THR A 91 3.82 -16.60 -1.21
CA THR A 91 3.47 -17.74 -2.08
C THR A 91 2.36 -17.44 -3.08
N ASN A 92 1.74 -16.24 -2.99
CA ASN A 92 0.64 -15.83 -3.85
C ASN A 92 1.07 -14.77 -4.86
N CYS A 93 0.82 -15.01 -6.13
CA CYS A 93 1.12 -14.07 -7.22
C CYS A 93 -0.12 -13.44 -7.85
N PHE A 94 -1.16 -13.17 -7.05
CA PHE A 94 -2.37 -12.46 -7.50
C PHE A 94 -2.43 -11.07 -6.87
N PHE A 95 -2.57 -10.01 -7.66
CA PHE A 95 -2.50 -8.62 -7.24
C PHE A 95 -3.85 -7.92 -7.40
N THR A 96 -4.28 -7.21 -6.37
CA THR A 96 -5.54 -6.46 -6.37
C THR A 96 -5.33 -4.95 -6.16
N GLY A 97 -4.13 -4.52 -5.88
CA GLY A 97 -3.77 -3.10 -5.74
C GLY A 97 -2.58 -2.90 -4.83
N TYR A 98 -2.17 -1.65 -4.69
CA TYR A 98 -1.21 -1.22 -3.68
C TYR A 98 -1.96 -0.63 -2.50
N ALA A 99 -1.81 -1.24 -1.32
CA ALA A 99 -2.31 -0.70 -0.06
C ALA A 99 -1.36 0.39 0.45
N HIS A 100 -1.93 1.42 1.05
CA HIS A 100 -1.19 2.49 1.68
C HIS A 100 -1.49 2.50 3.18
N VAL A 101 -0.49 2.85 4.00
CA VAL A 101 -0.57 2.81 5.47
C VAL A 101 -0.81 1.40 5.98
N ASN A 102 0.27 0.65 6.17
CA ASN A 102 0.22 -0.74 6.59
C ASN A 102 0.97 -0.93 7.91
N LEU A 103 0.56 -1.92 8.69
CA LEU A 103 1.37 -2.43 9.79
C LEU A 103 2.43 -3.41 9.26
N SER A 104 3.49 -3.59 10.03
CA SER A 104 4.53 -4.59 9.80
C SER A 104 4.86 -5.27 11.12
N GLY A 105 5.08 -6.57 11.09
CA GLY A 105 5.30 -7.39 12.27
C GLY A 105 4.03 -8.05 12.79
N VAL A 106 4.15 -8.83 13.86
CA VAL A 106 3.01 -9.52 14.49
C VAL A 106 2.04 -8.50 15.05
N GLY A 107 0.78 -8.62 14.68
CA GLY A 107 -0.25 -7.71 15.13
C GLY A 107 -1.62 -8.11 14.65
N CYS A 108 -2.57 -7.21 14.86
CA CYS A 108 -3.91 -7.38 14.37
C CYS A 108 -3.97 -7.15 12.85
N PRO A 109 -4.90 -7.78 12.14
CA PRO A 109 -5.13 -7.52 10.71
C PRO A 109 -5.78 -6.13 10.57
N GLU A 110 -4.97 -5.10 10.46
CA GLU A 110 -5.41 -3.70 10.48
C GLU A 110 -4.77 -2.91 9.35
N LEU A 111 -5.38 -1.80 8.99
CA LEU A 111 -4.91 -0.90 7.94
C LEU A 111 -4.94 -1.56 6.55
N GLY A 112 -3.91 -1.37 5.73
CA GLY A 112 -3.85 -1.94 4.38
C GLY A 112 -4.91 -1.40 3.45
N SER A 113 -5.36 -0.18 3.64
CA SER A 113 -6.40 0.47 2.85
C SER A 113 -5.86 1.42 1.79
N LEU A 114 -6.75 2.19 1.15
CA LEU A 114 -6.42 3.11 0.05
C LEU A 114 -5.77 2.33 -1.11
N LEU A 115 -6.52 1.38 -1.67
CA LEU A 115 -5.99 0.48 -2.70
C LEU A 115 -5.90 1.18 -4.05
N LEU A 116 -4.68 1.30 -4.56
CA LEU A 116 -4.40 1.89 -5.86
C LEU A 116 -4.13 0.81 -6.90
N MET A 117 -4.99 0.69 -7.93
CA MET A 117 -4.90 -0.36 -8.94
C MET A 117 -4.83 0.22 -10.35
N PRO A 118 -3.77 -0.09 -11.14
CA PRO A 118 -3.73 0.23 -12.55
C PRO A 118 -4.39 -0.89 -13.38
N THR A 119 -5.24 -0.51 -14.34
CA THR A 119 -5.91 -1.42 -15.27
C THR A 119 -5.85 -0.91 -16.70
N THR A 120 -6.12 -1.77 -17.67
CA THR A 120 -6.22 -1.42 -19.10
C THR A 120 -7.49 -2.00 -19.72
N GLY A 121 -7.95 -1.44 -20.84
CA GLY A 121 -9.15 -1.90 -21.54
C GLY A 121 -10.41 -1.20 -21.06
N GLU A 122 -11.49 -1.94 -20.91
CA GLU A 122 -12.73 -1.38 -20.38
C GLU A 122 -12.64 -1.14 -18.88
N LEU A 123 -13.26 -0.04 -18.42
CA LEU A 123 -13.27 0.33 -17.01
C LEU A 123 -14.10 -0.69 -16.21
N ASN A 124 -13.43 -1.41 -15.30
CA ASN A 124 -14.06 -2.26 -14.31
C ASN A 124 -13.60 -1.81 -12.92
N VAL A 125 -14.55 -1.57 -12.02
CA VAL A 125 -14.30 -1.11 -10.64
C VAL A 125 -14.61 -2.18 -9.59
N ASP A 126 -15.05 -3.35 -10.01
CA ASP A 126 -15.30 -4.48 -9.12
C ASP A 126 -13.97 -5.15 -8.73
N TYR A 127 -13.61 -5.06 -7.45
CA TYR A 127 -12.35 -5.63 -6.96
C TYR A 127 -12.27 -7.15 -7.10
N LYS A 128 -13.41 -7.84 -7.16
CA LYS A 128 -13.46 -9.29 -7.38
C LYS A 128 -13.06 -9.68 -8.80
N GLU A 129 -13.13 -8.75 -9.74
CA GLU A 129 -12.88 -8.99 -11.15
C GLU A 129 -11.64 -8.29 -11.70
N TYR A 130 -11.23 -7.14 -11.14
CA TYR A 130 -10.11 -6.38 -11.68
C TYR A 130 -8.72 -6.88 -11.23
N GLY A 131 -8.64 -7.87 -10.37
CA GLY A 131 -7.36 -8.46 -9.97
C GLY A 131 -6.57 -9.02 -11.14
N SER A 132 -5.27 -9.16 -10.99
CA SER A 132 -4.34 -9.66 -12.01
C SER A 132 -3.29 -10.56 -11.40
N LYS A 133 -2.96 -11.66 -12.07
CA LYS A 133 -1.68 -12.32 -11.78
C LYS A 133 -0.53 -11.38 -12.11
N TYR A 134 0.58 -11.52 -11.36
CA TYR A 134 1.79 -10.75 -11.59
C TYR A 134 3.03 -11.65 -11.64
N LYS A 135 4.10 -11.10 -12.17
CA LYS A 135 5.43 -11.71 -12.28
C LYS A 135 6.52 -10.63 -12.16
N ASP A 136 7.76 -11.05 -12.29
CA ASP A 136 8.94 -10.16 -12.32
C ASP A 136 8.98 -9.24 -11.09
N GLU A 137 8.64 -9.81 -9.92
CA GLU A 137 8.61 -9.11 -8.65
C GLU A 137 10.01 -8.77 -8.18
N GLN A 138 10.21 -7.52 -7.76
CA GLN A 138 11.47 -7.03 -7.22
C GLN A 138 11.21 -6.11 -6.04
N ALA A 139 12.01 -6.25 -5.00
CA ALA A 139 11.98 -5.37 -3.85
C ALA A 139 13.40 -5.01 -3.39
N SER A 140 13.54 -3.79 -2.91
CA SER A 140 14.70 -3.32 -2.16
C SER A 140 14.22 -2.27 -1.14
N PRO A 141 14.99 -1.92 -0.13
CA PRO A 141 14.58 -0.91 0.84
C PRO A 141 14.04 0.37 0.17
N GLY A 142 12.76 0.68 0.44
CA GLY A 142 12.08 1.84 -0.12
C GLY A 142 11.61 1.71 -1.57
N TYR A 143 11.71 0.54 -2.18
CA TYR A 143 11.27 0.30 -3.55
C TYR A 143 10.64 -1.08 -3.71
N TYR A 144 9.58 -1.13 -4.52
CA TYR A 144 8.97 -2.38 -4.95
C TYR A 144 8.46 -2.25 -6.39
N SER A 145 8.50 -3.35 -7.15
CA SER A 145 7.95 -3.40 -8.51
C SER A 145 7.43 -4.80 -8.85
N ASN A 146 6.46 -4.84 -9.77
CA ASN A 146 5.99 -6.07 -10.41
C ASN A 146 5.44 -5.80 -11.83
N TYR A 147 5.07 -6.85 -12.52
CA TYR A 147 4.45 -6.79 -13.84
C TYR A 147 3.10 -7.49 -13.83
N LEU A 148 2.01 -6.75 -14.07
CA LEU A 148 0.64 -7.25 -14.11
C LEU A 148 0.35 -7.89 -15.46
N THR A 149 0.16 -9.20 -15.49
CA THR A 149 0.06 -9.97 -16.75
C THR A 149 -1.25 -9.76 -17.50
N LYS A 150 -2.37 -9.59 -16.78
CA LYS A 150 -3.70 -9.31 -17.35
C LYS A 150 -3.74 -8.00 -18.14
N TYR A 151 -3.01 -7.00 -17.64
CA TYR A 151 -3.06 -5.64 -18.15
C TYR A 151 -1.82 -5.20 -18.93
N ASN A 152 -0.78 -6.02 -18.95
CA ASN A 152 0.53 -5.70 -19.51
C ASN A 152 1.11 -4.39 -18.94
N VAL A 153 1.01 -4.22 -17.62
CA VAL A 153 1.44 -3.00 -16.91
C VAL A 153 2.62 -3.32 -16.02
N LYS A 154 3.74 -2.60 -16.21
CA LYS A 154 4.80 -2.56 -15.21
C LYS A 154 4.43 -1.55 -14.13
N THR A 155 4.56 -1.96 -12.88
CA THR A 155 4.31 -1.09 -11.72
C THR A 155 5.58 -0.91 -10.93
N GLU A 156 5.80 0.29 -10.41
CA GLU A 156 6.95 0.64 -9.59
C GLU A 156 6.47 1.60 -8.51
N VAL A 157 6.86 1.35 -7.27
CA VAL A 157 6.45 2.19 -6.14
C VAL A 157 7.61 2.52 -5.22
N SER A 158 7.53 3.66 -4.57
CA SER A 158 8.45 4.11 -3.55
C SER A 158 7.72 4.93 -2.48
N ALA A 159 8.33 5.15 -1.33
CA ALA A 159 7.74 5.88 -0.23
C ALA A 159 8.73 6.82 0.44
N THR A 160 8.19 7.91 0.99
CA THR A 160 8.82 8.78 1.97
C THR A 160 8.12 8.63 3.32
N PRO A 161 8.50 9.30 4.40
CA PRO A 161 7.80 9.13 5.68
C PRO A 161 6.29 9.40 5.65
N ARG A 162 5.79 10.22 4.70
CA ARG A 162 4.38 10.60 4.62
C ARG A 162 3.76 10.58 3.23
N SER A 163 4.54 10.23 2.21
CA SER A 163 4.05 10.23 0.82
C SER A 163 4.46 8.94 0.12
N GLY A 164 3.55 8.38 -0.66
CA GLY A 164 3.84 7.31 -1.61
C GLY A 164 3.92 7.86 -3.02
N ILE A 165 4.70 7.24 -3.86
CA ILE A 165 4.72 7.49 -5.30
C ILE A 165 4.60 6.18 -6.06
N ALA A 166 3.75 6.16 -7.07
CA ALA A 166 3.59 5.03 -7.97
C ALA A 166 3.86 5.45 -9.42
N ARG A 167 4.56 4.61 -10.15
CA ARG A 167 4.76 4.74 -11.59
C ARG A 167 4.19 3.52 -12.30
N PHE A 168 3.23 3.75 -13.19
CA PHE A 168 2.62 2.71 -14.00
C PHE A 168 3.03 2.92 -15.47
N THR A 169 3.62 1.89 -16.07
CA THR A 169 3.95 1.90 -17.48
C THR A 169 2.90 1.07 -18.22
N PHE A 170 2.02 1.77 -18.93
CA PHE A 170 0.90 1.18 -19.64
C PHE A 170 1.25 0.86 -21.10
N PRO A 171 0.64 -0.17 -21.70
CA PRO A 171 0.64 -0.35 -23.15
C PRO A 171 -0.20 0.75 -23.83
N LYS A 172 -0.17 0.79 -25.16
CA LYS A 172 -1.05 1.66 -25.94
C LYS A 172 -2.51 1.27 -25.75
N GLY A 173 -3.39 2.26 -25.58
CA GLY A 173 -4.83 2.07 -25.47
C GLY A 173 -5.44 2.77 -24.27
N LYS A 174 -6.63 2.37 -23.89
CA LYS A 174 -7.30 2.87 -22.68
C LYS A 174 -6.62 2.30 -21.42
N SER A 175 -6.35 3.15 -20.50
CA SER A 175 -5.78 2.78 -19.19
C SER A 175 -6.46 3.54 -18.06
N HIS A 176 -6.44 2.95 -16.87
CA HIS A 176 -7.12 3.51 -15.72
C HIS A 176 -6.25 3.38 -14.48
N ILE A 177 -6.38 4.34 -13.57
CA ILE A 177 -5.87 4.27 -12.20
C ILE A 177 -7.10 4.32 -11.29
N LEU A 178 -7.32 3.27 -10.52
CA LEU A 178 -8.43 3.12 -9.59
C LEU A 178 -7.93 3.38 -8.18
N LEU A 179 -8.65 4.17 -7.39
CA LEU A 179 -8.46 4.25 -5.94
C LEU A 179 -9.70 3.68 -5.25
N ASN A 180 -9.57 2.51 -4.66
CA ASN A 180 -10.62 1.84 -3.93
C ASN A 180 -10.51 2.18 -2.43
N LEU A 181 -11.59 2.66 -1.85
CA LEU A 181 -11.74 2.96 -0.43
C LEU A 181 -12.73 2.02 0.28
N GLY A 182 -13.35 1.12 -0.48
CA GLY A 182 -14.29 0.14 0.07
C GLY A 182 -13.60 -1.04 0.72
N GLU A 183 -12.36 -1.30 0.33
CA GLU A 183 -11.62 -2.48 0.76
C GLU A 183 -10.32 -2.12 1.48
N GLY A 184 -9.91 -3.00 2.36
CA GLY A 184 -8.69 -2.96 3.12
C GLY A 184 -8.38 -4.32 3.72
N LEU A 185 -7.42 -4.40 4.61
CA LEU A 185 -7.12 -5.66 5.31
C LEU A 185 -8.23 -6.03 6.30
N THR A 186 -8.90 -5.03 6.86
CA THR A 186 -10.10 -5.18 7.68
C THR A 186 -11.31 -4.50 7.04
N ASN A 187 -12.49 -4.83 7.54
CA ASN A 187 -13.74 -4.22 7.12
C ASN A 187 -13.88 -2.87 7.78
N GLU A 188 -13.71 -1.83 7.02
CA GLU A 188 -13.77 -0.47 7.53
C GLU A 188 -15.11 0.20 7.27
N SER A 189 -15.33 1.27 8.04
CA SER A 189 -16.60 1.98 8.12
C SER A 189 -16.49 3.36 7.51
N GLY A 190 -16.78 3.47 6.22
CA GLY A 190 -17.01 4.76 5.62
C GLY A 190 -15.79 5.50 5.11
N ALA A 191 -16.02 6.21 4.03
CA ALA A 191 -15.05 7.11 3.41
C ALA A 191 -15.77 8.30 2.76
N MET A 192 -15.01 9.35 2.50
CA MET A 192 -15.45 10.49 1.70
C MET A 192 -14.34 10.87 0.70
N LEU A 193 -14.74 11.20 -0.50
CA LEU A 193 -13.88 11.70 -1.56
C LEU A 193 -14.39 13.05 -2.04
N ARG A 194 -13.47 13.98 -2.30
CA ARG A 194 -13.73 15.27 -2.93
C ARG A 194 -12.79 15.48 -4.10
N ARG A 195 -13.34 15.85 -5.27
CA ARG A 195 -12.52 16.26 -6.41
C ARG A 195 -12.04 17.70 -6.20
N VAL A 196 -10.72 17.85 -6.19
CA VAL A 196 -10.06 19.17 -6.15
C VAL A 196 -9.88 19.71 -7.57
N SER A 197 -9.43 18.83 -8.48
CA SER A 197 -9.29 19.10 -9.92
C SER A 197 -9.52 17.82 -10.74
N ASP A 198 -9.38 17.88 -12.04
CA ASP A 198 -9.48 16.67 -12.89
C ASP A 198 -8.36 15.66 -12.60
N SER A 199 -7.23 16.10 -12.07
CA SER A 199 -6.07 15.28 -11.76
C SER A 199 -5.82 15.10 -10.26
N GLU A 200 -6.69 15.60 -9.39
CA GLU A 200 -6.49 15.57 -7.94
C GLU A 200 -7.79 15.31 -7.18
N VAL A 201 -7.72 14.36 -6.27
CA VAL A 201 -8.77 14.10 -5.28
C VAL A 201 -8.16 14.11 -3.88
N GLU A 202 -8.94 14.55 -2.92
CA GLU A 202 -8.66 14.39 -1.50
C GLU A 202 -9.78 13.61 -0.84
N GLY A 203 -9.49 13.05 0.31
CA GLY A 203 -10.50 12.29 1.02
C GLY A 203 -10.11 11.93 2.43
N VAL A 204 -11.04 11.23 3.05
CA VAL A 204 -10.86 10.63 4.36
C VAL A 204 -11.40 9.21 4.31
N LYS A 205 -10.66 8.29 4.91
CA LYS A 205 -11.09 6.92 5.18
C LYS A 205 -11.13 6.72 6.68
N LEU A 206 -12.26 6.26 7.21
CA LEU A 206 -12.36 5.80 8.58
C LEU A 206 -11.79 4.39 8.67
N LEU A 207 -10.79 4.23 9.51
CA LEU A 207 -10.22 2.96 9.91
C LEU A 207 -10.65 2.66 11.32
N GLY A 208 -10.99 1.42 11.59
CA GLY A 208 -11.62 1.15 12.86
C GLY A 208 -11.35 -0.24 13.42
N THR A 209 -11.81 -0.41 14.65
CA THR A 209 -11.75 -1.64 15.41
C THR A 209 -10.32 -2.18 15.63
N PHE A 210 -9.33 -1.27 15.72
CA PHE A 210 -7.94 -1.66 15.92
C PHE A 210 -7.81 -2.70 17.03
N CYS A 211 -7.25 -3.86 16.68
CA CYS A 211 -7.18 -5.03 17.56
C CYS A 211 -8.54 -5.43 18.17
N TYR A 212 -9.60 -5.40 17.36
CA TYR A 212 -10.97 -5.72 17.77
C TYR A 212 -11.55 -4.77 18.85
N ASN A 213 -10.95 -3.60 19.03
CA ASN A 213 -11.51 -2.57 19.90
C ASN A 213 -12.49 -1.68 19.10
N PRO A 214 -13.80 -1.79 19.32
CA PRO A 214 -14.79 -1.03 18.54
C PRO A 214 -14.74 0.48 18.78
N GLN A 215 -14.02 0.94 19.79
CA GLN A 215 -13.81 2.36 20.07
C GLN A 215 -12.58 2.94 19.38
N ALA A 216 -11.70 2.11 18.84
CA ALA A 216 -10.47 2.54 18.19
C ALA A 216 -10.72 2.89 16.71
N VAL A 217 -11.64 3.82 16.46
CA VAL A 217 -11.91 4.35 15.12
C VAL A 217 -11.17 5.65 14.92
N PHE A 218 -10.44 5.78 13.80
CA PHE A 218 -9.69 6.99 13.50
C PHE A 218 -9.72 7.31 11.99
N PRO A 219 -9.67 8.59 11.61
CA PRO A 219 -9.63 8.99 10.22
C PRO A 219 -8.19 9.01 9.67
N ILE A 220 -8.03 8.52 8.44
CA ILE A 220 -6.85 8.78 7.61
C ILE A 220 -7.24 9.76 6.51
N TYR A 221 -6.63 10.95 6.55
CA TYR A 221 -6.78 11.96 5.50
C TYR A 221 -5.70 11.77 4.44
N PHE A 222 -6.08 11.91 3.18
CA PHE A 222 -5.15 11.73 2.07
C PHE A 222 -5.45 12.68 0.91
N VAL A 223 -4.44 12.86 0.07
CA VAL A 223 -4.55 13.48 -1.25
C VAL A 223 -3.93 12.53 -2.27
N LEU A 224 -4.63 12.28 -3.37
CA LEU A 224 -4.10 11.58 -4.54
C LEU A 224 -4.04 12.53 -5.72
N ARG A 225 -2.86 12.65 -6.32
CA ARG A 225 -2.63 13.43 -7.52
C ARG A 225 -2.04 12.57 -8.62
N VAL A 226 -2.62 12.64 -9.83
CA VAL A 226 -2.05 12.05 -11.04
C VAL A 226 -1.33 13.13 -11.84
N LYS A 227 -0.14 12.80 -12.36
CA LYS A 227 0.70 13.81 -13.05
C LYS A 227 0.16 14.12 -14.45
N LYS A 228 -0.33 13.11 -15.17
CA LYS A 228 -0.91 13.27 -16.50
C LYS A 228 -2.39 13.65 -16.36
N ASN A 229 -2.85 14.62 -17.15
CA ASN A 229 -4.26 14.95 -17.19
C ASN A 229 -5.07 13.77 -17.71
N PRO A 230 -6.08 13.28 -16.96
CA PRO A 230 -6.93 12.19 -17.40
C PRO A 230 -7.88 12.64 -18.49
N SER A 231 -8.24 11.73 -19.40
CA SER A 231 -9.30 11.94 -20.40
C SER A 231 -10.70 11.83 -19.79
N ALA A 232 -10.84 11.10 -18.68
CA ALA A 232 -12.07 11.02 -17.92
C ALA A 232 -11.75 10.72 -16.45
N THR A 233 -12.63 11.17 -15.57
CA THR A 233 -12.57 10.87 -14.11
C THR A 233 -13.99 10.76 -13.57
N GLY A 234 -14.15 10.01 -12.49
CA GLY A 234 -15.43 9.84 -11.84
C GLY A 234 -15.31 9.06 -10.54
N TYR A 235 -16.43 8.81 -9.94
CA TYR A 235 -16.58 8.03 -8.72
C TYR A 235 -17.35 6.76 -8.99
N TRP A 236 -17.22 5.79 -8.07
CA TRP A 236 -18.16 4.69 -7.94
C TRP A 236 -18.63 4.54 -6.51
N LYS A 237 -19.78 3.91 -6.36
CA LYS A 237 -20.35 3.48 -5.08
C LYS A 237 -21.02 2.14 -5.26
N LYS A 238 -20.77 1.21 -4.36
CA LYS A 238 -21.54 -0.03 -4.31
C LYS A 238 -22.95 0.28 -3.85
N GLN A 239 -23.91 -0.02 -4.70
CA GLN A 239 -25.33 0.11 -4.36
C GLN A 239 -25.80 -1.20 -3.75
N ARG A 240 -26.28 -1.09 -2.57
CA ARG A 240 -26.88 -2.20 -1.86
C ARG A 240 -28.31 -2.41 -2.36
N PRO A 241 -28.78 -3.65 -2.52
CA PRO A 241 -30.20 -3.90 -2.82
C PRO A 241 -31.08 -3.22 -1.78
N MET A 242 -32.18 -2.62 -2.21
CA MET A 242 -33.24 -2.20 -1.28
C MET A 242 -33.92 -3.47 -0.79
N MET A 243 -33.49 -3.98 0.34
CA MET A 243 -34.12 -5.13 1.00
C MET A 243 -34.97 -4.62 2.16
N GLY A 244 -36.05 -5.36 2.46
CA GLY A 244 -36.88 -5.08 3.63
C GLY A 244 -36.05 -5.08 4.93
N VAL A 245 -36.55 -4.47 5.96
CA VAL A 245 -35.87 -4.17 7.23
C VAL A 245 -35.31 -5.42 7.95
N GLU A 246 -35.70 -6.61 7.55
CA GLU A 246 -35.38 -7.89 8.19
C GLU A 246 -34.41 -8.77 7.41
N ALA A 247 -33.92 -8.34 6.26
CA ALA A 247 -32.99 -9.14 5.47
C ALA A 247 -31.56 -9.00 6.01
N GLU A 248 -30.95 -10.12 6.33
CA GLU A 248 -29.50 -10.18 6.56
C GLU A 248 -28.76 -9.57 5.38
N TRP A 249 -27.89 -8.69 5.71
CA TRP A 249 -27.23 -7.84 4.76
C TRP A 249 -26.01 -8.56 4.17
N ASP A 250 -26.14 -9.06 2.94
CA ASP A 250 -25.02 -9.63 2.21
C ASP A 250 -24.24 -8.52 1.49
N LYS A 251 -23.02 -8.26 1.96
CA LYS A 251 -22.09 -7.30 1.34
C LYS A 251 -21.82 -7.61 -0.12
N ASP A 252 -21.95 -8.87 -0.53
CA ASP A 252 -21.57 -9.36 -1.83
C ASP A 252 -22.62 -9.15 -2.93
N GLN A 253 -23.86 -8.84 -2.58
CA GLN A 253 -24.96 -8.70 -3.54
C GLN A 253 -25.10 -7.33 -4.20
N GLY A 254 -24.31 -6.33 -3.78
CA GLY A 254 -24.41 -4.99 -4.34
C GLY A 254 -23.72 -4.84 -5.69
N LYS A 255 -24.28 -4.02 -6.58
CA LYS A 255 -23.66 -3.64 -7.86
C LYS A 255 -23.02 -2.28 -7.75
N TYR A 256 -21.84 -2.13 -8.36
CA TYR A 256 -21.19 -0.83 -8.46
C TYR A 256 -21.89 0.08 -9.46
N LYS A 257 -22.18 1.32 -9.05
CA LYS A 257 -22.69 2.38 -9.90
C LYS A 257 -21.63 3.42 -10.14
N LEU A 258 -21.42 3.78 -11.39
CA LEU A 258 -20.48 4.85 -11.78
C LEU A 258 -21.19 6.21 -11.76
N TYR A 259 -20.49 7.21 -11.25
CA TYR A 259 -20.91 8.62 -11.19
C TYR A 259 -19.94 9.47 -11.98
N THR A 260 -20.25 9.71 -13.25
CA THR A 260 -19.39 10.45 -14.19
C THR A 260 -19.66 11.95 -14.21
N ARG A 261 -20.82 12.38 -13.71
CA ARG A 261 -21.28 13.78 -13.77
C ARG A 261 -21.76 14.34 -12.45
N TYR A 262 -21.68 13.59 -11.36
CA TYR A 262 -22.14 14.04 -10.06
C TYR A 262 -21.08 14.83 -9.32
N GLY A 263 -21.55 15.83 -8.63
CA GLY A 263 -20.95 16.71 -7.66
C GLY A 263 -19.46 16.58 -7.33
N LYS A 264 -18.97 17.53 -6.59
CA LYS A 264 -17.56 17.52 -6.19
C LYS A 264 -17.23 16.42 -5.18
N GLU A 265 -18.22 15.82 -4.54
CA GLU A 265 -18.04 14.94 -3.37
C GLU A 265 -18.89 13.68 -3.46
N ILE A 266 -18.38 12.58 -2.87
CA ILE A 266 -19.10 11.34 -2.62
C ILE A 266 -18.70 10.78 -1.26
N ALA A 267 -19.66 10.18 -0.56
CA ALA A 267 -19.43 9.49 0.71
C ALA A 267 -20.15 8.13 0.75
N GLY A 268 -19.58 7.18 1.47
CA GLY A 268 -20.14 5.85 1.66
C GLY A 268 -19.12 4.84 2.18
N ASP A 269 -19.57 3.63 2.42
CA ASP A 269 -18.73 2.56 2.95
C ASP A 269 -17.84 1.96 1.85
N ASP A 270 -18.42 1.68 0.68
CA ASP A 270 -17.74 1.10 -0.45
C ASP A 270 -17.79 2.07 -1.63
N ILE A 271 -16.83 2.95 -1.68
CA ILE A 271 -16.67 3.98 -2.70
C ILE A 271 -15.26 3.99 -3.27
N GLY A 272 -15.10 4.63 -4.40
CA GLY A 272 -13.80 4.89 -4.98
C GLY A 272 -13.83 5.92 -6.09
N THR A 273 -12.68 6.18 -6.67
CA THR A 273 -12.50 7.09 -7.79
C THR A 273 -11.59 6.47 -8.85
N TYR A 274 -11.78 6.91 -10.08
CA TYR A 274 -10.95 6.47 -11.20
C TYR A 274 -10.47 7.66 -12.02
N PHE A 275 -9.29 7.49 -12.60
CA PHE A 275 -8.71 8.35 -13.61
C PHE A 275 -8.46 7.51 -14.86
N SER A 276 -9.03 7.92 -15.99
CA SER A 276 -8.87 7.24 -17.28
C SER A 276 -7.95 8.04 -18.19
N PHE A 277 -7.16 7.33 -18.99
CA PHE A 277 -6.20 7.93 -19.91
C PHE A 277 -6.27 7.22 -21.26
N ASP A 278 -6.10 7.97 -22.33
CA ASP A 278 -5.75 7.43 -23.62
C ASP A 278 -4.22 7.44 -23.74
N THR A 279 -3.61 6.26 -23.65
CA THR A 279 -2.16 6.11 -23.72
C THR A 279 -1.70 5.78 -25.12
N GLU A 280 -0.97 6.69 -25.73
CA GLU A 280 -0.03 6.36 -26.80
C GLU A 280 1.23 5.87 -26.09
N ILE A 281 1.81 4.73 -26.44
CA ILE A 281 2.94 4.08 -25.74
C ILE A 281 3.70 5.04 -24.81
N GLY A 282 3.53 4.94 -23.51
CA GLY A 282 4.12 5.88 -22.59
C GLY A 282 3.79 5.64 -21.13
N ARG A 283 4.49 6.38 -20.27
CA ARG A 283 4.39 6.32 -18.81
C ARG A 283 3.28 7.26 -18.32
N ALA A 284 2.29 6.73 -17.62
CA ALA A 284 1.48 7.55 -16.71
C ALA A 284 2.20 7.59 -15.34
N HIS A 285 2.49 8.76 -14.85
CA HIS A 285 3.14 8.97 -13.56
C HIS A 285 2.17 9.63 -12.61
#